data_3d94a65a42c6e62c08dc49a29d40c38b
#
_entry.id   3d94a65a42c6e62c08dc49a29d40c38b
#
_cell.length_a   1.000
_cell.length_b   1.000
_cell.length_c   1.000
_cell.angle_alpha   90.00
_cell.angle_beta   90.00
_cell.angle_gamma   90.00
#
_symmetry.space_group_name_H-M   'P 1'
#
loop_
_entity.id
_entity.type
_entity.pdbx_description
1 polymer ?
#
loop_
_entity_poly.entity_id
_entity_poly.type
_entity_poly.pdbx_seq_one_letter_code
_entity_poly.pdbx_strand_id
1 'polypeptide(L)'
;MKNNEQEITDLVDLKNFVDYNQEIKEHVETFQKVMCIYKMALKELNNKVEIYQEEFKTFYNYELIDHINFRIKSPKSIIKKMQDRGAELTYKEMIENINDIAGLRVICQTQKDIYSIKRLIQNIPGIQTLKEKDYIKNPKESGYSAYHIILAVPVVLSTKLIYVKVEVQIRTMAMDVWASLEHKMKYKTQKAITNKQSKEWINCAKAINKIDEKITNLTIKT
;
A
#
# COMPACT_ATOMS: atom_id res chain seq x y z
N MET A 1 -42.16 -19.51 42.61
CA MET A 1 -41.05 -18.53 42.76
C MET A 1 -39.80 -18.84 41.89
N LYS A 2 -39.56 -20.10 41.45
CA LYS A 2 -38.40 -20.43 40.58
C LYS A 2 -38.51 -19.97 39.11
N ASN A 3 -39.71 -19.77 38.57
CA ASN A 3 -39.90 -19.37 37.16
C ASN A 3 -39.56 -17.90 36.85
N ASN A 4 -39.72 -17.00 37.83
CA ASN A 4 -39.47 -15.56 37.60
C ASN A 4 -37.97 -15.19 37.55
N GLU A 5 -37.09 -15.95 38.26
CA GLU A 5 -35.65 -15.67 38.22
C GLU A 5 -35.04 -16.13 36.89
N GLN A 6 -35.53 -17.27 36.34
CA GLN A 6 -35.07 -17.79 35.03
C GLN A 6 -35.46 -16.83 33.89
N GLU A 7 -36.72 -16.35 33.85
CA GLU A 7 -37.19 -15.38 32.85
C GLU A 7 -36.44 -14.04 32.90
N ILE A 8 -36.06 -13.57 34.11
CA ILE A 8 -35.28 -12.32 34.25
C ILE A 8 -33.84 -12.53 33.75
N THR A 9 -33.23 -13.66 34.00
CA THR A 9 -31.88 -13.97 33.52
C THR A 9 -31.87 -14.06 31.99
N ASP A 10 -32.81 -14.73 31.37
CA ASP A 10 -32.94 -14.87 29.91
C ASP A 10 -33.19 -13.53 29.23
N LEU A 11 -33.95 -12.63 29.86
CA LEU A 11 -34.19 -11.24 29.35
C LEU A 11 -32.92 -10.39 29.42
N VAL A 12 -32.09 -10.54 30.46
CA VAL A 12 -30.82 -9.83 30.61
C VAL A 12 -29.82 -10.31 29.55
N ASP A 13 -29.77 -11.62 29.31
CA ASP A 13 -28.89 -12.22 28.28
C ASP A 13 -29.29 -11.79 26.87
N LEU A 14 -30.59 -11.72 26.56
CA LEU A 14 -31.11 -11.20 25.30
C LEU A 14 -30.79 -9.74 25.09
N LYS A 15 -30.88 -8.91 26.13
CA LYS A 15 -30.54 -7.48 26.06
C LYS A 15 -29.06 -7.30 25.79
N ASN A 16 -28.19 -7.99 26.52
CA ASN A 16 -26.75 -7.97 26.32
C ASN A 16 -26.37 -8.44 24.89
N PHE A 17 -27.06 -9.45 24.36
CA PHE A 17 -26.86 -9.91 22.99
C PHE A 17 -27.27 -8.86 21.95
N VAL A 18 -28.38 -8.13 22.17
CA VAL A 18 -28.83 -7.06 21.27
C VAL A 18 -27.86 -5.87 21.32
N ASP A 19 -27.46 -5.44 22.52
CA ASP A 19 -26.53 -4.33 22.71
C ASP A 19 -25.16 -4.65 22.08
N TYR A 20 -24.65 -5.87 22.26
CA TYR A 20 -23.42 -6.35 21.64
C TYR A 20 -23.49 -6.34 20.10
N ASN A 21 -24.61 -6.80 19.51
CA ASN A 21 -24.77 -6.77 18.04
C ASN A 21 -24.93 -5.34 17.49
N GLN A 22 -25.51 -4.43 18.24
CA GLN A 22 -25.61 -3.02 17.89
C GLN A 22 -24.21 -2.38 17.84
N GLU A 23 -23.39 -2.59 18.86
CA GLU A 23 -22.01 -2.11 18.92
C GLU A 23 -21.17 -2.64 17.76
N ILE A 24 -21.25 -3.94 17.47
CA ILE A 24 -20.58 -4.55 16.32
C ILE A 24 -21.03 -3.90 15.02
N LYS A 25 -22.33 -3.66 14.85
CA LYS A 25 -22.88 -3.03 13.65
C LYS A 25 -22.31 -1.61 13.46
N GLU A 26 -22.26 -0.81 14.52
CA GLU A 26 -21.68 0.54 14.47
C GLU A 26 -20.18 0.53 14.12
N HIS A 27 -19.43 -0.42 14.68
CA HIS A 27 -18.02 -0.61 14.31
C HIS A 27 -17.85 -1.01 12.84
N VAL A 28 -18.67 -1.93 12.32
CA VAL A 28 -18.62 -2.33 10.91
C VAL A 28 -18.95 -1.16 9.98
N GLU A 29 -19.97 -0.40 10.28
CA GLU A 29 -20.35 0.80 9.49
C GLU A 29 -19.25 1.86 9.51
N THR A 30 -18.65 2.13 10.67
CA THR A 30 -17.54 3.07 10.81
C THR A 30 -16.32 2.62 10.00
N PHE A 31 -15.98 1.33 10.09
CA PHE A 31 -14.89 0.76 9.29
C PHE A 31 -15.15 0.92 7.79
N GLN A 32 -16.37 0.63 7.33
CA GLN A 32 -16.74 0.79 5.92
C GLN A 32 -16.62 2.24 5.45
N LYS A 33 -17.05 3.22 6.27
CA LYS A 33 -16.90 4.66 5.99
C LYS A 33 -15.43 5.05 5.85
N VAL A 34 -14.57 4.62 6.79
CA VAL A 34 -13.13 4.88 6.75
C VAL A 34 -12.50 4.26 5.51
N MET A 35 -12.82 3.00 5.18
CA MET A 35 -12.29 2.33 4.00
C MET A 35 -12.77 2.96 2.69
N CYS A 36 -13.99 3.51 2.66
CA CYS A 36 -14.50 4.28 1.54
C CYS A 36 -13.67 5.54 1.28
N ILE A 37 -13.30 6.25 2.34
CA ILE A 37 -12.42 7.44 2.26
C ILE A 37 -11.04 7.07 1.69
N TYR A 38 -10.44 5.97 2.13
CA TYR A 38 -9.18 5.48 1.54
C TYR A 38 -9.32 5.13 0.05
N LYS A 39 -10.45 4.55 -0.36
CA LYS A 39 -10.73 4.27 -1.78
C LYS A 39 -10.86 5.56 -2.60
N MET A 40 -11.50 6.59 -2.04
CA MET A 40 -11.61 7.89 -2.69
C MET A 40 -10.23 8.53 -2.91
N ALA A 41 -9.38 8.58 -1.87
CA ALA A 41 -8.02 9.10 -1.99
C ALA A 41 -7.19 8.36 -3.03
N LEU A 42 -7.32 7.03 -3.08
CA LEU A 42 -6.62 6.20 -4.05
C LEU A 42 -7.10 6.49 -5.48
N LYS A 43 -8.41 6.70 -5.67
CA LYS A 43 -8.98 7.10 -6.97
C LYS A 43 -8.46 8.47 -7.43
N GLU A 44 -8.44 9.45 -6.54
CA GLU A 44 -7.92 10.80 -6.84
C GLU A 44 -6.47 10.75 -7.32
N LEU A 45 -5.62 10.03 -6.58
CA LEU A 45 -4.22 9.90 -6.93
C LEU A 45 -4.02 9.11 -8.24
N ASN A 46 -4.72 7.97 -8.38
CA ASN A 46 -4.63 7.13 -9.58
C ASN A 46 -5.00 7.91 -10.84
N ASN A 47 -6.09 8.66 -10.79
CA ASN A 47 -6.55 9.48 -11.90
C ASN A 47 -5.50 10.51 -12.37
N LYS A 48 -4.78 11.12 -11.41
CA LYS A 48 -3.69 12.05 -11.73
C LYS A 48 -2.48 11.35 -12.37
N VAL A 49 -2.15 10.15 -11.92
CA VAL A 49 -1.04 9.37 -12.49
C VAL A 49 -1.40 8.83 -13.88
N GLU A 50 -2.64 8.44 -14.11
CA GLU A 50 -3.15 8.05 -15.45
C GLU A 50 -3.09 9.21 -16.44
N ILE A 51 -3.42 10.44 -16.00
CA ILE A 51 -3.27 11.65 -16.84
C ILE A 51 -1.81 11.82 -17.28
N TYR A 52 -0.83 11.64 -16.38
CA TYR A 52 0.58 11.71 -16.75
C TYR A 52 0.98 10.59 -17.72
N GLN A 53 0.46 9.38 -17.56
CA GLN A 53 0.70 8.29 -18.49
C GLN A 53 0.21 8.64 -19.90
N GLU A 54 -1.00 9.16 -20.04
CA GLU A 54 -1.58 9.59 -21.32
C GLU A 54 -0.84 10.79 -21.91
N GLU A 55 -0.51 11.79 -21.09
CA GLU A 55 0.24 12.96 -21.51
C GLU A 55 1.58 12.57 -22.13
N PHE A 56 2.38 11.79 -21.42
CA PHE A 56 3.70 11.39 -21.91
C PHE A 56 3.62 10.54 -23.17
N LYS A 57 2.67 9.63 -23.24
CA LYS A 57 2.44 8.80 -24.42
C LYS A 57 2.01 9.63 -25.64
N THR A 58 1.09 10.58 -25.45
CA THR A 58 0.47 11.33 -26.56
C THR A 58 1.31 12.52 -27.02
N PHE A 59 1.84 13.32 -26.07
CA PHE A 59 2.54 14.56 -26.42
C PHE A 59 4.04 14.36 -26.62
N TYR A 60 4.65 13.38 -25.95
CA TYR A 60 6.09 13.15 -26.01
C TYR A 60 6.48 11.84 -26.70
N ASN A 61 5.49 11.03 -27.15
CA ASN A 61 5.70 9.70 -27.72
C ASN A 61 6.63 8.81 -26.84
N TYR A 62 6.45 8.91 -25.53
CA TYR A 62 7.28 8.24 -24.54
C TYR A 62 6.45 7.49 -23.50
N GLU A 63 6.70 6.18 -23.34
CA GLU A 63 6.03 5.36 -22.34
C GLU A 63 6.73 5.49 -20.97
N LEU A 64 6.46 6.59 -20.27
CA LEU A 64 7.01 6.84 -18.93
C LEU A 64 6.53 5.81 -17.89
N ILE A 65 5.28 5.37 -18.02
CA ILE A 65 4.61 4.40 -17.15
C ILE A 65 4.14 3.24 -18.00
N ASP A 66 4.59 2.02 -17.64
CA ASP A 66 4.12 0.79 -18.27
C ASP A 66 2.71 0.45 -17.79
N HIS A 67 2.54 0.28 -16.48
CA HIS A 67 1.21 0.05 -15.90
C HIS A 67 1.12 0.52 -14.44
N ILE A 68 -0.13 0.65 -13.98
CA ILE A 68 -0.46 1.08 -12.63
C ILE A 68 -1.29 -0.02 -11.97
N ASN A 69 -0.93 -0.37 -10.73
CA ASN A 69 -1.69 -1.28 -9.87
C ASN A 69 -2.05 -0.58 -8.57
N PHE A 70 -3.26 -0.76 -8.11
CA PHE A 70 -3.68 -0.21 -6.83
C PHE A 70 -4.38 -1.25 -5.97
N ARG A 71 -4.29 -1.07 -4.66
CA ARG A 71 -4.94 -1.97 -3.72
C ARG A 71 -5.36 -1.26 -2.45
N ILE A 72 -6.43 -1.77 -1.87
CA ILE A 72 -6.80 -1.49 -0.48
C ILE A 72 -6.42 -2.73 0.35
N LYS A 73 -5.74 -2.51 1.45
CA LYS A 73 -5.33 -3.57 2.38
C LYS A 73 -6.55 -4.21 3.04
N SER A 74 -6.57 -5.56 3.10
CA SER A 74 -7.69 -6.27 3.71
C SER A 74 -7.77 -6.01 5.23
N PRO A 75 -8.98 -6.03 5.84
CA PRO A 75 -9.17 -5.85 7.28
C PRO A 75 -8.27 -6.77 8.11
N LYS A 76 -8.22 -8.04 7.75
CA LYS A 76 -7.36 -9.05 8.40
C LYS A 76 -5.88 -8.65 8.38
N SER A 77 -5.41 -8.10 7.26
CA SER A 77 -4.01 -7.67 7.11
C SER A 77 -3.71 -6.37 7.86
N ILE A 78 -4.71 -5.50 8.03
CA ILE A 78 -4.60 -4.28 8.85
C ILE A 78 -4.45 -4.68 10.32
N ILE A 79 -5.38 -5.48 10.83
CA ILE A 79 -5.39 -5.97 12.22
C ILE A 79 -4.07 -6.68 12.55
N LYS A 80 -3.66 -7.63 11.70
CA LYS A 80 -2.38 -8.33 11.90
C LYS A 80 -1.21 -7.35 11.99
N LYS A 81 -1.15 -6.36 11.11
CA LYS A 81 -0.05 -5.38 11.10
C LYS A 81 -0.06 -4.48 12.34
N MET A 82 -1.23 -4.15 12.88
CA MET A 82 -1.36 -3.42 14.15
C MET A 82 -0.86 -4.28 15.31
N GLN A 83 -1.27 -5.55 15.39
CA GLN A 83 -0.81 -6.51 16.40
C GLN A 83 0.70 -6.73 16.34
N ASP A 84 1.28 -6.94 15.14
CA ASP A 84 2.72 -7.12 14.93
C ASP A 84 3.54 -5.89 15.41
N ARG A 85 2.90 -4.73 15.56
CA ARG A 85 3.50 -3.48 16.06
C ARG A 85 3.18 -3.19 17.52
N GLY A 86 2.38 -4.01 18.18
CA GLY A 86 1.91 -3.77 19.55
C GLY A 86 1.00 -2.54 19.67
N ALA A 87 0.32 -2.14 18.58
CA ALA A 87 -0.59 -1.00 18.58
C ALA A 87 -1.99 -1.43 19.05
N GLU A 88 -2.69 -0.52 19.73
CA GLU A 88 -4.08 -0.74 20.10
C GLU A 88 -4.98 -0.84 18.85
N LEU A 89 -6.02 -1.70 18.90
CA LEU A 89 -6.93 -1.91 17.79
C LEU A 89 -8.01 -0.80 17.73
N THR A 90 -7.59 0.45 17.62
CA THR A 90 -8.46 1.62 17.46
C THR A 90 -8.33 2.22 16.07
N TYR A 91 -9.37 2.93 15.60
CA TYR A 91 -9.30 3.65 14.33
C TYR A 91 -8.21 4.71 14.32
N LYS A 92 -7.98 5.38 15.45
CA LYS A 92 -6.94 6.39 15.60
C LYS A 92 -5.56 5.77 15.34
N GLU A 93 -5.22 4.72 16.07
CA GLU A 93 -3.97 3.99 15.91
C GLU A 93 -3.80 3.42 14.48
N MET A 94 -4.87 2.90 13.89
CA MET A 94 -4.87 2.42 12.51
C MET A 94 -4.49 3.54 11.53
N ILE A 95 -5.14 4.71 11.64
CA ILE A 95 -4.91 5.85 10.74
C ILE A 95 -3.53 6.45 10.95
N GLU A 96 -3.05 6.55 12.19
CA GLU A 96 -1.76 7.14 12.51
C GLU A 96 -0.58 6.24 12.16
N ASN A 97 -0.70 4.93 12.39
CA ASN A 97 0.44 4.01 12.33
C ASN A 97 0.49 3.10 11.09
N ILE A 98 -0.62 2.92 10.35
CA ILE A 98 -0.63 2.11 9.14
C ILE A 98 -0.61 3.01 7.89
N ASN A 99 0.51 3.06 7.20
CA ASN A 99 0.70 3.94 6.05
C ASN A 99 0.31 3.30 4.70
N ASP A 100 0.05 2.00 4.66
CA ASP A 100 -0.20 1.21 3.45
C ASP A 100 -1.61 0.60 3.39
N ILE A 101 -2.60 1.28 3.99
CA ILE A 101 -4.02 0.92 3.86
C ILE A 101 -4.46 1.09 2.42
N ALA A 102 -4.17 2.24 1.82
CA ALA A 102 -4.29 2.50 0.39
C ALA A 102 -2.88 2.47 -0.23
N GLY A 103 -2.70 1.70 -1.29
CA GLY A 103 -1.42 1.56 -1.98
C GLY A 103 -1.57 1.69 -3.48
N LEU A 104 -0.73 2.53 -4.10
CA LEU A 104 -0.56 2.68 -5.53
C LEU A 104 0.82 2.13 -5.91
N ARG A 105 0.88 1.30 -6.95
CA ARG A 105 2.13 0.84 -7.54
C ARG A 105 2.21 1.32 -8.97
N VAL A 106 3.28 2.05 -9.28
CA VAL A 106 3.57 2.56 -10.61
C VAL A 106 4.78 1.81 -11.14
N ILE A 107 4.63 1.15 -12.28
CA ILE A 107 5.70 0.44 -12.96
C ILE A 107 6.20 1.27 -14.13
N CYS A 108 7.51 1.54 -14.12
CA CYS A 108 8.22 2.32 -15.12
C CYS A 108 9.15 1.41 -15.93
N GLN A 109 9.58 1.88 -17.09
CA GLN A 109 10.52 1.12 -17.93
C GLN A 109 11.95 1.18 -17.39
N THR A 110 12.38 2.34 -16.92
CA THR A 110 13.76 2.57 -16.46
C THR A 110 13.84 3.16 -15.05
N GLN A 111 15.01 3.06 -14.43
CA GLN A 111 15.25 3.69 -13.12
C GLN A 111 15.17 5.22 -13.17
N LYS A 112 15.47 5.84 -14.31
CA LYS A 112 15.31 7.30 -14.48
C LYS A 112 13.85 7.72 -14.42
N ASP A 113 12.97 6.93 -15.02
CA ASP A 113 11.54 7.17 -15.01
C ASP A 113 10.95 7.16 -13.60
N ILE A 114 11.48 6.31 -12.72
CA ILE A 114 11.09 6.28 -11.31
C ILE A 114 11.25 7.67 -10.68
N TYR A 115 12.42 8.32 -10.90
CA TYR A 115 12.67 9.65 -10.34
C TYR A 115 11.88 10.76 -11.04
N SER A 116 11.54 10.58 -12.31
CA SER A 116 10.68 11.51 -13.05
C SER A 116 9.24 11.42 -12.54
N ILE A 117 8.68 10.22 -12.42
CA ILE A 117 7.35 9.99 -11.84
C ILE A 117 7.29 10.48 -10.38
N LYS A 118 8.33 10.22 -9.59
CA LYS A 118 8.43 10.76 -8.23
C LYS A 118 8.19 12.27 -8.22
N ARG A 119 8.94 13.02 -9.06
CA ARG A 119 8.82 14.49 -9.14
C ARG A 119 7.42 14.93 -9.59
N LEU A 120 6.86 14.28 -10.60
CA LEU A 120 5.52 14.57 -11.10
C LEU A 120 4.46 14.40 -9.99
N ILE A 121 4.50 13.28 -9.27
CA ILE A 121 3.55 12.99 -8.19
C ILE A 121 3.70 14.02 -7.04
N GLN A 122 4.93 14.37 -6.68
CA GLN A 122 5.19 15.35 -5.62
C GLN A 122 4.73 16.76 -5.96
N ASN A 123 4.69 17.09 -7.26
CA ASN A 123 4.25 18.39 -7.75
C ASN A 123 2.74 18.48 -8.01
N ILE A 124 1.96 17.42 -7.77
CA ILE A 124 0.50 17.48 -7.87
C ILE A 124 -0.03 18.49 -6.83
N PRO A 125 -0.80 19.51 -7.27
CA PRO A 125 -1.34 20.50 -6.34
C PRO A 125 -2.14 19.88 -5.20
N GLY A 126 -1.87 20.34 -3.98
CA GLY A 126 -2.55 19.87 -2.75
C GLY A 126 -2.00 18.57 -2.17
N ILE A 127 -1.19 17.80 -2.87
CA ILE A 127 -0.54 16.61 -2.32
C ILE A 127 0.66 17.00 -1.46
N GLN A 128 0.81 16.36 -0.31
CA GLN A 128 1.94 16.57 0.60
C GLN A 128 2.73 15.27 0.76
N THR A 129 4.04 15.36 0.66
CA THR A 129 4.94 14.24 0.94
C THR A 129 5.19 14.13 2.46
N LEU A 130 4.76 13.02 3.06
CA LEU A 130 4.95 12.75 4.49
C LEU A 130 6.26 12.00 4.78
N LYS A 131 6.62 11.06 3.90
CA LYS A 131 7.81 10.22 4.09
C LYS A 131 8.27 9.65 2.77
N GLU A 132 9.59 9.51 2.61
CA GLU A 132 10.22 8.87 1.47
C GLU A 132 11.22 7.81 1.90
N LYS A 133 11.38 6.77 1.06
CA LYS A 133 12.42 5.75 1.20
C LYS A 133 12.91 5.34 -0.18
N ASP A 134 14.17 5.61 -0.45
CA ASP A 134 14.86 5.22 -1.67
C ASP A 134 15.58 3.88 -1.47
N TYR A 135 14.90 2.79 -1.77
CA TYR A 135 15.48 1.46 -1.77
C TYR A 135 16.19 1.10 -3.08
N ILE A 136 16.30 2.04 -4.02
CA ILE A 136 17.13 1.89 -5.22
C ILE A 136 18.57 2.19 -4.83
N LYS A 137 18.80 3.32 -4.15
CA LYS A 137 20.11 3.71 -3.62
C LYS A 137 20.55 2.86 -2.45
N ASN A 138 19.61 2.48 -1.59
CA ASN A 138 19.84 1.69 -0.38
C ASN A 138 18.92 0.46 -0.35
N PRO A 139 19.21 -0.60 -1.14
CA PRO A 139 18.40 -1.82 -1.18
C PRO A 139 18.28 -2.47 0.19
N LYS A 140 17.18 -3.17 0.44
CA LYS A 140 17.06 -3.98 1.65
C LYS A 140 18.03 -5.15 1.63
N GLU A 141 18.31 -5.73 2.79
CA GLU A 141 19.14 -6.93 2.92
C GLU A 141 18.69 -8.09 2.01
N SER A 142 17.39 -8.19 1.74
CA SER A 142 16.82 -9.18 0.81
C SER A 142 17.10 -8.87 -0.67
N GLY A 143 17.75 -7.76 -0.99
CA GLY A 143 17.92 -7.26 -2.35
C GLY A 143 16.70 -6.54 -2.93
N TYR A 144 15.65 -6.32 -2.12
CA TYR A 144 14.47 -5.57 -2.55
C TYR A 144 14.83 -4.13 -2.88
N SER A 145 14.41 -3.67 -4.07
CA SER A 145 14.62 -2.33 -4.60
C SER A 145 13.28 -1.72 -5.04
N ALA A 146 13.04 -0.48 -4.71
CA ALA A 146 11.88 0.33 -5.12
C ALA A 146 12.02 1.75 -4.57
N TYR A 147 11.27 2.70 -5.10
CA TYR A 147 11.06 4.01 -4.45
C TYR A 147 9.71 4.02 -3.73
N HIS A 148 9.70 4.35 -2.45
CA HIS A 148 8.47 4.43 -1.64
C HIS A 148 8.23 5.86 -1.20
N ILE A 149 6.99 6.32 -1.36
CA ILE A 149 6.52 7.62 -0.89
C ILE A 149 5.22 7.42 -0.11
N ILE A 150 5.11 8.04 1.06
CA ILE A 150 3.85 8.18 1.78
C ILE A 150 3.36 9.61 1.52
N LEU A 151 2.18 9.71 0.95
CA LEU A 151 1.54 10.96 0.59
C LEU A 151 0.32 11.22 1.48
N ALA A 152 0.07 12.50 1.78
CA ALA A 152 -1.24 12.96 2.21
C ALA A 152 -1.99 13.46 0.96
N VAL A 153 -3.02 12.74 0.56
CA VAL A 153 -3.83 13.02 -0.63
C VAL A 153 -5.11 13.74 -0.21
N PRO A 154 -5.42 14.92 -0.78
CA PRO A 154 -6.63 15.65 -0.47
C PRO A 154 -7.85 14.94 -1.07
N VAL A 155 -8.88 14.73 -0.26
CA VAL A 155 -10.20 14.23 -0.66
C VAL A 155 -11.23 15.31 -0.35
N VAL A 156 -11.82 15.86 -1.38
CA VAL A 156 -12.87 16.88 -1.25
C VAL A 156 -14.22 16.17 -1.11
N LEU A 157 -14.77 16.17 0.10
CA LEU A 157 -16.14 15.74 0.36
C LEU A 157 -17.10 16.91 0.20
N SER A 158 -18.40 16.65 0.12
CA SER A 158 -19.44 17.67 -0.01
C SER A 158 -19.39 18.74 1.09
N THR A 159 -18.89 18.41 2.26
CA THR A 159 -18.91 19.29 3.44
C THR A 159 -17.51 19.68 3.96
N LYS A 160 -16.45 18.99 3.53
CA LYS A 160 -15.10 19.23 4.07
C LYS A 160 -14.00 18.64 3.19
N LEU A 161 -12.81 19.19 3.33
CA LEU A 161 -11.55 18.62 2.81
C LEU A 161 -10.92 17.76 3.90
N ILE A 162 -10.46 16.57 3.52
CA ILE A 162 -9.68 15.68 4.40
C ILE A 162 -8.43 15.21 3.68
N TYR A 163 -7.34 14.97 4.44
CA TYR A 163 -6.11 14.41 3.92
C TYR A 163 -5.98 12.93 4.32
N VAL A 164 -5.69 12.09 3.35
CA VAL A 164 -5.63 10.63 3.54
C VAL A 164 -4.27 10.09 3.13
N LYS A 165 -3.69 9.23 3.95
CA LYS A 165 -2.40 8.61 3.65
C LYS A 165 -2.54 7.57 2.54
N VAL A 166 -1.71 7.69 1.50
CA VAL A 166 -1.56 6.71 0.43
C VAL A 166 -0.08 6.38 0.27
N GLU A 167 0.26 5.09 0.28
CA GLU A 167 1.60 4.63 -0.07
C GLU A 167 1.73 4.49 -1.59
N VAL A 168 2.72 5.16 -2.18
CA VAL A 168 3.11 4.96 -3.57
C VAL A 168 4.41 4.18 -3.62
N GLN A 169 4.43 3.11 -4.42
CA GLN A 169 5.61 2.30 -4.71
C GLN A 169 5.92 2.45 -6.20
N ILE A 170 7.07 3.03 -6.53
CA ILE A 170 7.50 3.20 -7.92
C ILE A 170 8.64 2.22 -8.17
N ARG A 171 8.55 1.45 -9.26
CA ARG A 171 9.46 0.35 -9.60
C ARG A 171 9.69 0.28 -11.09
N THR A 172 10.80 -0.34 -11.49
CA THR A 172 10.90 -0.91 -12.85
C THR A 172 10.20 -2.26 -12.92
N MET A 173 9.99 -2.78 -14.13
CA MET A 173 9.50 -4.16 -14.33
C MET A 173 10.39 -5.19 -13.64
N ALA A 174 11.71 -5.04 -13.72
CA ALA A 174 12.67 -5.94 -13.09
C ALA A 174 12.52 -5.94 -11.55
N MET A 175 12.36 -4.76 -10.94
CA MET A 175 12.11 -4.62 -9.51
C MET A 175 10.77 -5.23 -9.08
N ASP A 176 9.72 -5.13 -9.91
CA ASP A 176 8.41 -5.70 -9.60
C ASP A 176 8.40 -7.23 -9.72
N VAL A 177 9.10 -7.79 -10.71
CA VAL A 177 9.34 -9.24 -10.80
C VAL A 177 10.01 -9.74 -9.53
N TRP A 178 11.12 -9.11 -9.08
CA TRP A 178 11.81 -9.49 -7.85
C TRP A 178 10.89 -9.42 -6.64
N ALA A 179 10.20 -8.31 -6.44
CA ALA A 179 9.30 -8.12 -5.31
C ALA A 179 8.16 -9.16 -5.26
N SER A 180 7.64 -9.53 -6.43
CA SER A 180 6.60 -10.56 -6.56
C SER A 180 7.12 -11.96 -6.21
N LEU A 181 8.34 -12.29 -6.63
CA LEU A 181 8.99 -13.55 -6.31
C LEU A 181 9.32 -13.63 -4.81
N GLU A 182 9.92 -12.57 -4.23
CA GLU A 182 10.23 -12.49 -2.79
C GLU A 182 8.97 -12.71 -1.94
N HIS A 183 7.86 -12.05 -2.30
CA HIS A 183 6.60 -12.20 -1.59
C HIS A 183 6.05 -13.64 -1.64
N LYS A 184 6.07 -14.27 -2.83
CA LYS A 184 5.62 -15.66 -3.02
C LYS A 184 6.47 -16.64 -2.22
N MET A 185 7.78 -16.44 -2.19
CA MET A 185 8.71 -17.31 -1.44
C MET A 185 8.49 -17.18 0.06
N LYS A 186 8.41 -15.97 0.61
CA LYS A 186 8.12 -15.76 2.04
C LYS A 186 6.79 -16.36 2.47
N TYR A 187 5.80 -16.38 1.59
CA TYR A 187 4.46 -16.91 1.92
C TYR A 187 4.36 -18.44 1.77
N LYS A 188 5.09 -19.04 0.80
CA LYS A 188 5.05 -20.49 0.55
C LYS A 188 5.98 -21.29 1.45
N THR A 189 7.06 -20.71 1.93
CA THR A 189 8.03 -21.40 2.77
C THR A 189 7.65 -21.28 4.24
N GLN A 190 6.78 -22.17 4.71
CA GLN A 190 6.61 -22.45 6.16
C GLN A 190 7.86 -23.11 6.77
N LYS A 191 8.83 -23.54 5.94
CA LYS A 191 10.12 -24.09 6.36
C LYS A 191 11.16 -22.97 6.38
N ALA A 192 12.00 -22.95 7.41
CA ALA A 192 13.12 -22.03 7.51
C ALA A 192 14.02 -22.12 6.26
N ILE A 193 14.20 -20.97 5.59
CA ILE A 193 15.11 -20.85 4.44
C ILE A 193 16.55 -21.08 4.96
N THR A 194 17.29 -21.98 4.35
CA THR A 194 18.69 -22.24 4.73
C THR A 194 19.57 -21.04 4.39
N ASN A 195 20.68 -20.87 5.10
CA ASN A 195 21.65 -19.80 4.81
C ASN A 195 22.17 -19.85 3.37
N LYS A 196 22.30 -21.04 2.77
CA LYS A 196 22.70 -21.20 1.37
C LYS A 196 21.64 -20.66 0.42
N GLN A 197 20.37 -21.01 0.64
CA GLN A 197 19.24 -20.51 -0.16
C GLN A 197 19.10 -18.98 -0.03
N SER A 198 19.30 -18.42 1.16
CA SER A 198 19.26 -16.99 1.37
C SER A 198 20.35 -16.24 0.59
N LYS A 199 21.58 -16.79 0.54
CA LYS A 199 22.69 -16.22 -0.25
C LYS A 199 22.39 -16.26 -1.75
N GLU A 200 21.91 -17.40 -2.26
CA GLU A 200 21.53 -17.53 -3.68
C GLU A 200 20.40 -16.56 -4.05
N TRP A 201 19.45 -16.35 -3.13
CA TRP A 201 18.38 -15.40 -3.31
C TRP A 201 18.88 -13.97 -3.47
N ILE A 202 19.82 -13.55 -2.62
CA ILE A 202 20.49 -12.24 -2.73
C ILE A 202 21.28 -12.12 -4.06
N ASN A 203 21.93 -13.19 -4.50
CA ASN A 203 22.63 -13.20 -5.77
C ASN A 203 21.69 -13.01 -6.97
N CYS A 204 20.51 -13.63 -6.94
CA CYS A 204 19.47 -13.40 -7.95
C CYS A 204 19.00 -11.94 -7.97
N ALA A 205 18.78 -11.33 -6.80
CA ALA A 205 18.43 -9.92 -6.70
C ALA A 205 19.48 -9.00 -7.34
N LYS A 206 20.76 -9.25 -7.03
CA LYS A 206 21.89 -8.51 -7.61
C LYS A 206 21.95 -8.66 -9.13
N ALA A 207 21.69 -9.86 -9.66
CA ALA A 207 21.68 -10.11 -11.09
C ALA A 207 20.54 -9.35 -11.79
N ILE A 208 19.34 -9.35 -11.21
CA ILE A 208 18.19 -8.60 -11.72
C ILE A 208 18.46 -7.10 -11.71
N ASN A 209 18.99 -6.55 -10.62
CA ASN A 209 19.32 -5.13 -10.52
C ASN A 209 20.39 -4.73 -11.56
N LYS A 210 21.40 -5.60 -11.80
CA LYS A 210 22.43 -5.35 -12.82
C LYS A 210 21.87 -5.35 -14.25
N ILE A 211 20.88 -6.20 -14.53
CA ILE A 211 20.18 -6.20 -15.82
C ILE A 211 19.38 -4.92 -15.98
N ASP A 212 18.67 -4.51 -14.95
CA ASP A 212 17.85 -3.29 -14.93
C ASP A 212 18.71 -2.02 -15.16
N GLU A 213 19.88 -1.92 -14.54
CA GLU A 213 20.85 -0.86 -14.79
C GLU A 213 21.34 -0.84 -16.24
N LYS A 214 21.62 -2.02 -16.82
CA LYS A 214 22.04 -2.13 -18.22
C LYS A 214 20.95 -1.66 -19.18
N ILE A 215 19.69 -2.06 -18.95
CA ILE A 215 18.54 -1.61 -19.74
C ILE A 215 18.42 -0.08 -19.66
N THR A 216 18.47 0.48 -18.44
CA THR A 216 18.44 1.93 -18.23
C THR A 216 19.53 2.65 -19.02
N ASN A 217 20.75 2.11 -19.07
CA ASN A 217 21.88 2.70 -19.79
C ASN A 217 21.76 2.57 -21.32
N LEU A 218 21.11 1.54 -21.83
CA LEU A 218 20.86 1.39 -23.28
C LEU A 218 19.81 2.37 -23.78
N THR A 219 18.77 2.62 -23.01
CA THR A 219 17.68 3.54 -23.35
C THR A 219 18.13 5.03 -23.36
N ILE A 220 19.28 5.35 -22.78
CA ILE A 220 19.85 6.72 -22.77
C ILE A 220 20.55 7.07 -24.09
N LYS A 221 20.87 6.10 -24.92
CA LYS A 221 21.68 6.30 -26.13
C LYS A 221 20.84 6.47 -27.41
N THR A 222 19.53 6.40 -27.29
CA THR A 222 18.58 6.64 -28.36
C THR A 222 17.86 7.97 -28.19
#